data_ee1a47b919c6604f0d8a598304d3b4b0
#
_entry.id   ee1a47b919c6604f0d8a598304d3b4b0
#
_cell.length_a   1.000
_cell.length_b   1.000
_cell.length_c   1.000
_cell.angle_alpha   90.00
_cell.angle_beta   90.00
_cell.angle_gamma   90.00
#
_symmetry.space_group_name_H-M   'P 1'
#
loop_
_entity.id
_entity.type
_entity.pdbx_description
1 polymer ?
#
loop_
_entity_poly.entity_id
_entity_poly.type
_entity_poly.pdbx_seq_one_letter_code
_entity_poly.pdbx_strand_id
1 'polypeptide(L)'
;MNLDALLQRTDVWRGGRFATAVKAVPSGFSELDELLGGGWPQGALTEIMTSRQGIGALRLLMPALARLSQDDRWICWVAPPHIPYAPALLNAGIDLSRILLR
;
A
#
# COMPACT_ATOMS: atom_id res chain seq x y z
N MET A 1 -13.38 20.25 13.92
CA MET A 1 -12.42 20.35 12.80
C MET A 1 -13.20 20.53 11.51
N ASN A 2 -12.78 21.45 10.69
CA ASN A 2 -13.42 21.68 9.40
C ASN A 2 -12.87 20.69 8.37
N LEU A 3 -13.76 19.96 7.70
CA LEU A 3 -13.36 18.98 6.68
C LEU A 3 -12.60 19.64 5.51
N ASP A 4 -13.04 20.81 5.08
CA ASP A 4 -12.40 21.49 3.96
C ASP A 4 -10.96 21.91 4.31
N ALA A 5 -10.72 22.38 5.53
CA ALA A 5 -9.37 22.69 5.97
C ALA A 5 -8.48 21.46 6.02
N LEU A 6 -9.03 20.33 6.45
CA LEU A 6 -8.31 19.05 6.48
C LEU A 6 -7.93 18.59 5.06
N LEU A 7 -8.85 18.73 4.12
CA LEU A 7 -8.63 18.30 2.74
C LEU A 7 -7.66 19.20 1.96
N GLN A 8 -7.37 20.39 2.46
CA GLN A 8 -6.39 21.28 1.85
C GLN A 8 -4.95 20.98 2.27
N ARG A 9 -4.75 20.13 3.26
CA ARG A 9 -3.41 19.73 3.69
C ARG A 9 -2.76 18.86 2.61
N THR A 10 -1.44 19.02 2.46
CA THR A 10 -0.68 18.27 1.46
C THR A 10 -0.54 16.78 1.81
N ASP A 11 -0.69 16.44 3.09
CA ASP A 11 -0.59 15.06 3.58
C ASP A 11 -1.94 14.32 3.57
N VAL A 12 -3.02 15.00 3.15
CA VAL A 12 -4.36 14.40 3.04
C VAL A 12 -4.75 14.35 1.57
N TRP A 13 -5.07 13.16 1.11
CA TRP A 13 -5.41 12.93 -0.28
C TRP A 13 -6.88 12.55 -0.42
N ARG A 14 -7.55 13.22 -1.35
CA ARG A 14 -8.96 12.98 -1.66
C ARG A 14 -9.06 12.12 -2.92
N GLY A 15 -9.92 11.10 -2.92
CA GLY A 15 -10.16 10.26 -4.08
C GLY A 15 -10.52 11.09 -5.32
N GLY A 16 -9.91 10.79 -6.46
CA GLY A 16 -10.09 11.52 -7.70
C GLY A 16 -9.17 12.72 -7.87
N ARG A 17 -8.44 13.10 -6.85
CA ARG A 17 -7.40 14.13 -6.90
C ARG A 17 -6.11 13.58 -6.33
N PHE A 18 -4.99 14.06 -6.80
CA PHE A 18 -3.71 13.70 -6.20
C PHE A 18 -2.83 14.94 -6.06
N ALA A 19 -1.96 14.90 -5.06
CA ALA A 19 -0.97 15.95 -4.86
C ALA A 19 0.22 15.66 -5.76
N THR A 20 0.59 16.63 -6.58
CA THR A 20 1.68 16.47 -7.57
C THR A 20 3.05 16.28 -6.92
N ALA A 21 3.19 16.65 -5.65
CA ALA A 21 4.46 16.56 -4.91
C ALA A 21 4.65 15.23 -4.18
N VAL A 22 3.68 14.33 -4.21
CA VAL A 22 3.75 13.07 -3.46
C VAL A 22 4.47 12.03 -4.29
N LYS A 23 5.53 11.44 -3.73
CA LYS A 23 6.17 10.27 -4.32
C LYS A 23 5.25 9.07 -4.18
N ALA A 24 5.30 8.19 -5.16
CA ALA A 24 4.44 7.02 -5.18
C ALA A 24 5.23 5.75 -5.42
N VAL A 25 4.72 4.65 -4.87
CA VAL A 25 5.19 3.30 -5.16
C VAL A 25 4.20 2.70 -6.15
N PRO A 26 4.63 2.32 -7.36
CA PRO A 26 3.72 1.69 -8.32
C PRO A 26 3.02 0.48 -7.72
N SER A 27 1.72 0.40 -7.94
CA SER A 27 0.92 -0.71 -7.40
C SER A 27 1.15 -2.02 -8.14
N GLY A 28 1.64 -1.95 -9.37
CA GLY A 28 1.72 -3.08 -10.28
C GLY A 28 0.49 -3.23 -11.16
N PHE A 29 -0.50 -2.36 -11.00
CA PHE A 29 -1.72 -2.33 -11.78
C PHE A 29 -1.84 -0.96 -12.44
N SER A 30 -1.70 -0.89 -13.75
CA SER A 30 -1.66 0.39 -14.45
C SER A 30 -2.93 1.22 -14.28
N GLU A 31 -4.09 0.58 -14.29
CA GLU A 31 -5.36 1.28 -14.08
C GLU A 31 -5.45 1.89 -12.68
N LEU A 32 -4.99 1.16 -11.68
CA LEU A 32 -4.97 1.67 -10.31
C LEU A 32 -3.98 2.82 -10.16
N ASP A 33 -2.82 2.71 -10.79
CA ASP A 33 -1.82 3.76 -10.74
C ASP A 33 -2.32 5.07 -11.35
N GLU A 34 -3.10 4.99 -12.43
CA GLU A 34 -3.74 6.18 -13.00
C GLU A 34 -4.69 6.84 -12.00
N LEU A 35 -5.50 6.04 -11.32
CA LEU A 35 -6.44 6.56 -10.33
C LEU A 35 -5.72 7.15 -9.11
N LEU A 36 -4.59 6.56 -8.72
CA LEU A 36 -3.83 6.99 -7.55
C LEU A 36 -2.82 8.11 -7.85
N GLY A 37 -2.64 8.46 -9.12
CA GLY A 37 -1.66 9.46 -9.49
C GLY A 37 -0.23 8.94 -9.48
N GLY A 38 -0.03 7.67 -9.81
CA GLY A 38 1.29 7.05 -9.92
C GLY A 38 1.48 5.79 -9.09
N GLY A 39 0.66 5.59 -8.08
CA GLY A 39 0.73 4.41 -7.22
C GLY A 39 0.40 4.73 -5.76
N TRP A 40 0.81 3.86 -4.86
CA TRP A 40 0.60 4.07 -3.44
C TRP A 40 1.45 5.25 -2.95
N PRO A 41 0.88 6.22 -2.23
CA PRO A 41 1.64 7.39 -1.79
C PRO A 41 2.67 7.03 -0.72
N GLN A 42 3.89 7.50 -0.90
CA GLN A 42 4.95 7.36 0.10
C GLN A 42 4.82 8.44 1.17
N GLY A 43 5.21 8.10 2.39
CA GLY A 43 5.18 9.05 3.49
C GLY A 43 3.78 9.40 3.97
N ALA A 44 2.78 8.62 3.60
CA ALA A 44 1.39 8.84 3.96
C ALA A 44 0.76 7.55 4.43
N LEU A 45 -0.34 7.66 5.16
CA LEU A 45 -1.15 6.53 5.56
C LEU A 45 -2.19 6.26 4.48
N THR A 46 -2.25 5.01 4.02
CA THR A 46 -3.29 4.56 3.10
C THR A 46 -4.20 3.58 3.81
N GLU A 47 -5.48 3.86 3.80
CA GLU A 47 -6.49 2.96 4.35
C GLU A 47 -7.26 2.29 3.19
N ILE A 48 -7.30 0.97 3.20
CA ILE A 48 -8.03 0.20 2.20
C ILE A 48 -9.25 -0.39 2.90
N MET A 49 -10.42 0.05 2.46
CA MET A 49 -11.68 -0.41 3.01
C MET A 49 -12.30 -1.43 2.07
N THR A 50 -12.63 -2.59 2.60
CA THR A 50 -13.26 -3.66 1.82
C THR A 50 -14.58 -4.05 2.47
N SER A 51 -15.56 -4.40 1.65
CA SER A 51 -16.87 -4.87 2.13
C SER A 51 -16.84 -6.34 2.55
N ARG A 52 -15.78 -7.07 2.21
CA ARG A 52 -15.63 -8.48 2.55
C ARG A 52 -14.27 -8.71 3.19
N GLN A 53 -14.24 -9.54 4.22
CA GLN A 53 -12.99 -10.02 4.77
C GLN A 53 -12.42 -11.09 3.84
N GLY A 54 -11.12 -10.99 3.57
CA GLY A 54 -10.44 -11.94 2.73
C GLY A 54 -9.10 -11.41 2.25
N ILE A 55 -8.53 -12.10 1.28
CA ILE A 55 -7.19 -11.83 0.77
C ILE A 55 -7.15 -10.74 -0.30
N GLY A 56 -8.30 -10.17 -0.68
CA GLY A 56 -8.38 -9.19 -1.77
C GLY A 56 -7.50 -7.95 -1.56
N ALA A 57 -7.54 -7.38 -0.34
CA ALA A 57 -6.71 -6.22 -0.03
C ALA A 57 -5.22 -6.57 -0.09
N LEU A 58 -4.84 -7.75 0.39
CA LEU A 58 -3.46 -8.19 0.35
C LEU A 58 -2.97 -8.39 -1.09
N ARG A 59 -3.80 -9.02 -1.94
CA ARG A 59 -3.45 -9.19 -3.37
C ARG A 59 -3.20 -7.86 -4.04
N LEU A 60 -3.95 -6.85 -3.66
CA LEU A 60 -3.80 -5.51 -4.21
C LEU A 60 -2.45 -4.90 -3.85
N LEU A 61 -1.92 -5.24 -2.69
CA LEU A 61 -0.65 -4.72 -2.19
C LEU A 61 0.57 -5.57 -2.60
N MET A 62 0.37 -6.83 -2.98
CA MET A 62 1.47 -7.77 -3.20
C MET A 62 2.54 -7.27 -4.17
N PRO A 63 2.21 -6.73 -5.36
CA PRO A 63 3.26 -6.27 -6.26
C PRO A 63 4.11 -5.14 -5.67
N ALA A 64 3.49 -4.21 -4.96
CA ALA A 64 4.22 -3.12 -4.33
C ALA A 64 5.10 -3.63 -3.19
N LEU A 65 4.59 -4.55 -2.38
CA LEU A 65 5.36 -5.15 -1.29
C LEU A 65 6.57 -5.92 -1.83
N ALA A 66 6.38 -6.67 -2.92
CA ALA A 66 7.47 -7.38 -3.56
C ALA A 66 8.57 -6.41 -3.99
N ARG A 67 8.19 -5.32 -4.66
CA ARG A 67 9.13 -4.32 -5.11
C ARG A 67 9.89 -3.66 -3.96
N LEU A 68 9.17 -3.29 -2.89
CA LEU A 68 9.79 -2.67 -1.72
C LEU A 68 10.78 -3.61 -1.05
N SER A 69 10.44 -4.89 -0.91
CA SER A 69 11.33 -5.87 -0.31
C SER A 69 12.59 -6.09 -1.15
N GLN A 70 12.47 -6.04 -2.48
CA GLN A 70 13.62 -6.16 -3.37
C GLN A 70 14.51 -4.91 -3.34
N ASP A 71 13.95 -3.77 -2.95
CA ASP A 71 14.69 -2.51 -2.77
C ASP A 71 15.24 -2.36 -1.34
N ASP A 72 15.43 -3.46 -0.63
CA ASP A 72 15.96 -3.49 0.75
C ASP A 72 15.09 -2.74 1.77
N ARG A 73 13.80 -2.59 1.49
CA ARG A 73 12.87 -1.98 2.43
C ARG A 73 12.28 -3.05 3.34
N TRP A 74 12.06 -2.68 4.59
CA TRP A 74 11.40 -3.56 5.54
C TRP A 74 9.88 -3.45 5.43
N ILE A 75 9.22 -4.60 5.54
CA ILE A 75 7.76 -4.68 5.61
C ILE A 75 7.42 -5.12 7.02
N CYS A 76 6.71 -4.27 7.74
CA CYS A 76 6.26 -4.60 9.09
C CYS A 76 4.77 -4.96 9.06
N TRP A 77 4.46 -6.15 9.50
CA TRP A 77 3.09 -6.64 9.59
C TRP A 77 2.66 -6.57 11.04
N VAL A 78 1.66 -5.76 11.34
CA VAL A 78 1.22 -5.51 12.72
C VAL A 78 -0.12 -6.18 12.96
N ALA A 79 -0.15 -7.12 13.90
CA ALA A 79 -1.36 -7.82 14.34
C ALA A 79 -2.28 -8.27 13.19
N PRO A 80 -1.74 -8.99 12.19
CA PRO A 80 -2.61 -9.45 11.10
C PRO A 80 -3.64 -10.45 11.65
N PRO A 81 -4.87 -10.47 11.11
CA PRO A 81 -5.88 -11.43 11.57
C PRO A 81 -5.48 -12.88 11.29
N HIS A 82 -4.63 -13.10 10.30
CA HIS A 82 -4.08 -14.40 9.96
C HIS A 82 -2.60 -14.27 9.67
N ILE A 83 -1.83 -15.29 10.03
CA ILE A 83 -0.41 -15.34 9.71
C ILE A 83 -0.27 -15.47 8.19
N PRO A 84 0.54 -14.60 7.56
CA PRO A 84 0.74 -14.68 6.12
C PRO A 84 1.36 -16.02 5.71
N TYR A 85 0.87 -16.59 4.62
CA TYR A 85 1.38 -17.85 4.10
C TYR A 85 2.68 -17.61 3.34
N ALA A 86 3.80 -18.07 3.90
CA ALA A 86 5.12 -17.78 3.36
C ALA A 86 5.31 -18.21 1.89
N PRO A 87 4.85 -19.43 1.46
CA PRO A 87 5.00 -19.78 0.05
C PRO A 87 4.27 -18.84 -0.91
N ALA A 88 3.11 -18.31 -0.52
CA ALA A 88 2.39 -17.33 -1.35
C ALA A 88 3.17 -16.02 -1.46
N LEU A 89 3.79 -15.57 -0.36
CA LEU A 89 4.61 -14.38 -0.37
C LEU A 89 5.84 -14.55 -1.26
N LEU A 90 6.50 -15.70 -1.19
CA LEU A 90 7.63 -16.01 -2.06
C LEU A 90 7.22 -16.02 -3.53
N ASN A 91 6.08 -16.64 -3.85
CA ASN A 91 5.59 -16.67 -5.23
C ASN A 91 5.29 -15.27 -5.77
N ALA A 92 4.91 -14.36 -4.90
CA ALA A 92 4.67 -12.97 -5.28
C ALA A 92 5.95 -12.15 -5.45
N GLY A 93 7.11 -12.73 -5.13
CA GLY A 93 8.40 -12.05 -5.24
C GLY A 93 8.82 -11.28 -4.01
N ILE A 94 8.18 -11.52 -2.86
CA ILE A 94 8.53 -10.85 -1.62
C ILE A 94 9.75 -11.53 -0.99
N ASP A 95 10.73 -10.72 -0.61
CA ASP A 95 11.89 -11.19 0.15
C ASP A 95 11.50 -11.37 1.61
N LEU A 96 11.39 -12.62 2.05
CA LEU A 96 10.96 -12.95 3.41
C LEU A 96 11.94 -12.46 4.48
N SER A 97 13.20 -12.24 4.14
CA SER A 97 14.18 -11.72 5.10
C SER A 97 13.91 -10.25 5.45
N ARG A 98 13.04 -9.59 4.73
CA ARG A 98 12.67 -8.18 4.94
C ARG A 98 11.30 -8.02 5.61
N ILE A 99 10.75 -9.09 6.17
CA ILE A 99 9.46 -9.05 6.85
C ILE A 99 9.65 -9.09 8.35
N LEU A 100 9.00 -8.18 9.04
CA LEU A 100 8.85 -8.18 10.49
C LEU A 100 7.38 -8.43 10.82
N LEU A 101 7.14 -9.39 11.70
CA LEU A 101 5.80 -9.73 12.16
C LEU A 101 5.68 -9.32 13.64
N ARG A 102 4.67 -8.52 13.94
CA ARG A 102 4.43 -8.02 15.31
C ARG A 102 3.01 -8.30 15.78
#